data_0c513b7526b3fbd8b4b31e1e89b62d8e
#
_entry.id   0c513b7526b3fbd8b4b31e1e89b62d8e
#
_cell.length_a   1.000
_cell.length_b   1.000
_cell.length_c   1.000
_cell.angle_alpha   90.00
_cell.angle_beta   90.00
_cell.angle_gamma   90.00
#
_symmetry.space_group_name_H-M   'P 1'
#
loop_
_entity.id
_entity.type
_entity.pdbx_description
1 polymer ?
#
loop_
_entity_poly.entity_id
_entity_poly.type
_entity_poly.pdbx_seq_one_letter_code
_entity_poly.pdbx_strand_id
1 'polypeptide(L)'
;RISIQGNTITITSNIVLTGSMATEQLAQAYQKNIMDNWGKLTTYKYNDVVYDIVWDVNVRVAEEGESLVHDGTNNFLEVTNYVSKIKFTTNQGEIRGVGWASKSFDETNPMSHEFGHILGLKDKYKKIKMENGKYDYITLKGWQNNIMGEYSGEGKVEYKNLDYILPNVIHHFNLFENLTDIAPWTEYYFINGNNREK
;
A
#
# COMPACT_ATOMS: atom_id res chain seq x y z
N ARG A 1 -8.17 4.53 -0.15
CA ARG A 1 -8.93 5.72 0.26
C ARG A 1 -8.43 6.19 1.62
N ILE A 2 -8.31 7.51 1.79
CA ILE A 2 -8.05 8.13 3.11
C ILE A 2 -9.15 9.13 3.38
N SER A 3 -9.72 9.10 4.58
CA SER A 3 -10.67 10.10 5.08
C SER A 3 -10.17 10.66 6.41
N ILE A 4 -10.49 11.91 6.68
CA ILE A 4 -10.15 12.58 7.94
C ILE A 4 -11.43 13.11 8.55
N GLN A 5 -11.63 12.84 9.83
CA GLN A 5 -12.74 13.36 10.63
C GLN A 5 -12.20 13.85 11.97
N GLY A 6 -12.19 15.16 12.18
CA GLY A 6 -11.50 15.74 13.32
C GLY A 6 -10.03 15.32 13.32
N ASN A 7 -9.55 14.73 14.40
CA ASN A 7 -8.19 14.22 14.51
C ASN A 7 -8.05 12.72 14.19
N THR A 8 -9.03 12.12 13.53
CA THR A 8 -8.97 10.71 13.13
C THR A 8 -8.75 10.57 11.63
N ILE A 9 -7.69 9.88 11.24
CA ILE A 9 -7.37 9.50 9.86
C ILE A 9 -7.75 8.04 9.67
N THR A 10 -8.70 7.75 8.78
CA THR A 10 -9.05 6.38 8.41
C THR A 10 -8.44 6.05 7.05
N ILE A 11 -7.65 4.98 7.00
CA ILE A 11 -7.04 4.44 5.78
C ILE A 11 -7.77 3.15 5.42
N THR A 12 -8.64 3.24 4.41
CA THR A 12 -9.43 2.11 3.92
C THR A 12 -8.79 1.50 2.68
N SER A 13 -8.65 0.18 2.62
CA SER A 13 -8.19 -0.54 1.44
C SER A 13 -8.89 -1.88 1.31
N ASN A 14 -9.58 -2.08 0.18
CA ASN A 14 -10.12 -3.37 -0.19
C ASN A 14 -9.19 -4.03 -1.21
N ILE A 15 -8.77 -5.25 -0.94
CA ILE A 15 -7.92 -6.05 -1.81
C ILE A 15 -8.67 -7.33 -2.18
N VAL A 16 -8.88 -7.53 -3.46
CA VAL A 16 -9.60 -8.70 -4.00
C VAL A 16 -8.60 -9.62 -4.68
N LEU A 17 -8.43 -10.81 -4.13
CA LEU A 17 -7.57 -11.83 -4.68
C LEU A 17 -8.27 -12.54 -5.83
N THR A 18 -7.59 -12.64 -6.96
CA THR A 18 -8.05 -13.32 -8.17
C THR A 18 -7.03 -14.36 -8.60
N GLY A 19 -7.39 -15.20 -9.58
CA GLY A 19 -6.50 -16.21 -10.13
C GLY A 19 -6.58 -17.58 -9.43
N SER A 20 -5.91 -18.56 -10.04
CA SER A 20 -6.07 -19.98 -9.67
C SER A 20 -5.55 -20.36 -8.28
N MET A 21 -4.75 -19.49 -7.66
CA MET A 21 -4.17 -19.72 -6.33
C MET A 21 -4.81 -18.84 -5.26
N ALA A 22 -5.81 -18.03 -5.60
CA ALA A 22 -6.55 -17.24 -4.63
C ALA A 22 -7.38 -18.16 -3.72
N THR A 23 -7.17 -18.06 -2.41
CA THR A 23 -7.90 -18.82 -1.40
C THR A 23 -8.23 -17.92 -0.21
N GLU A 24 -9.30 -18.23 0.52
CA GLU A 24 -9.67 -17.52 1.74
C GLU A 24 -8.54 -17.56 2.79
N GLN A 25 -7.85 -18.68 2.91
CA GLN A 25 -6.70 -18.80 3.81
C GLN A 25 -5.58 -17.82 3.43
N LEU A 26 -5.32 -17.64 2.14
CA LEU A 26 -4.34 -16.67 1.64
C LEU A 26 -4.80 -15.24 1.92
N ALA A 27 -6.09 -14.94 1.69
CA ALA A 27 -6.66 -13.63 1.95
C ALA A 27 -6.50 -13.25 3.44
N GLN A 28 -6.83 -14.15 4.35
CA GLN A 28 -6.64 -13.96 5.79
C GLN A 28 -5.17 -13.76 6.17
N ALA A 29 -4.26 -14.56 5.58
CA ALA A 29 -2.82 -14.42 5.83
C ALA A 29 -2.30 -13.05 5.35
N TYR A 30 -2.73 -12.58 4.19
CA TYR A 30 -2.35 -11.28 3.67
C TYR A 30 -2.89 -10.13 4.52
N GLN A 31 -4.17 -10.19 4.89
CA GLN A 31 -4.76 -9.19 5.79
C GLN A 31 -4.02 -9.13 7.13
N LYS A 32 -3.76 -10.28 7.73
CA LYS A 32 -3.00 -10.38 8.97
C LYS A 32 -1.60 -9.79 8.82
N ASN A 33 -0.88 -10.13 7.76
CA ASN A 33 0.46 -9.61 7.50
C ASN A 33 0.48 -8.08 7.38
N ILE A 34 -0.47 -7.50 6.66
CA ILE A 34 -0.61 -6.04 6.55
C ILE A 34 -0.87 -5.43 7.92
N MET A 35 -1.84 -5.96 8.66
CA MET A 35 -2.22 -5.41 9.97
C MET A 35 -1.14 -5.58 11.03
N ASP A 36 -0.39 -6.68 11.01
CA ASP A 36 0.74 -6.92 11.92
C ASP A 36 1.90 -5.93 11.69
N ASN A 37 1.99 -5.32 10.53
CA ASN A 37 3.05 -4.38 10.19
C ASN A 37 2.56 -2.92 10.20
N TRP A 38 1.59 -2.59 9.36
CA TRP A 38 1.05 -1.24 9.22
C TRP A 38 0.15 -0.84 10.39
N GLY A 39 -0.66 -1.76 10.89
CA GLY A 39 -1.57 -1.53 12.01
C GLY A 39 -0.91 -1.13 13.32
N LYS A 40 0.43 -1.26 13.43
CA LYS A 40 1.21 -0.78 14.58
C LYS A 40 1.35 0.74 14.62
N LEU A 41 1.18 1.41 13.47
CA LEU A 41 1.20 2.86 13.40
C LEU A 41 -0.21 3.39 13.69
N THR A 42 -0.48 3.67 14.96
CA THR A 42 -1.80 4.08 15.46
C THR A 42 -1.96 5.59 15.60
N THR A 43 -0.89 6.34 15.48
CA THR A 43 -0.93 7.80 15.57
C THR A 43 0.01 8.42 14.53
N TYR A 44 -0.25 9.68 14.17
CA TYR A 44 0.64 10.47 13.32
C TYR A 44 0.64 11.93 13.76
N LYS A 45 1.83 12.51 13.94
CA LYS A 45 1.97 13.92 14.32
C LYS A 45 2.29 14.77 13.09
N TYR A 46 1.47 15.80 12.86
CA TYR A 46 1.68 16.78 11.80
C TYR A 46 1.38 18.19 12.31
N ASN A 47 2.35 19.12 12.21
CA ASN A 47 2.22 20.52 12.63
C ASN A 47 1.61 20.67 14.05
N ASP A 48 2.18 19.97 15.04
CA ASP A 48 1.75 19.94 16.44
C ASP A 48 0.35 19.32 16.71
N VAL A 49 -0.37 18.89 15.71
CA VAL A 49 -1.58 18.10 15.84
C VAL A 49 -1.22 16.61 15.82
N VAL A 50 -1.78 15.86 16.76
CA VAL A 50 -1.69 14.38 16.77
C VAL A 50 -2.99 13.83 16.21
N TYR A 51 -2.86 13.01 15.18
CA TYR A 51 -3.97 12.28 14.56
C TYR A 51 -3.93 10.83 15.00
N ASP A 52 -5.08 10.27 15.32
CA ASP A 52 -5.27 8.83 15.47
C ASP A 52 -5.41 8.20 14.09
N ILE A 53 -4.75 7.05 13.88
CA ILE A 53 -4.84 6.31 12.62
C ILE A 53 -5.67 5.06 12.81
N VAL A 54 -6.69 4.93 11.99
CA VAL A 54 -7.53 3.75 11.87
C VAL A 54 -7.23 3.06 10.54
N TRP A 55 -6.80 1.80 10.61
CA TRP A 55 -6.56 0.95 9.46
C TRP A 55 -7.79 0.07 9.20
N ASP A 56 -8.46 0.33 8.09
CA ASP A 56 -9.62 -0.44 7.63
C ASP A 56 -9.22 -1.20 6.36
N VAL A 57 -8.53 -2.32 6.57
CA VAL A 57 -7.99 -3.15 5.48
C VAL A 57 -8.78 -4.45 5.40
N ASN A 58 -9.36 -4.70 4.24
CA ASN A 58 -10.08 -5.92 3.95
C ASN A 58 -9.43 -6.65 2.76
N VAL A 59 -9.12 -7.93 2.95
CA VAL A 59 -8.60 -8.81 1.90
C VAL A 59 -9.54 -9.99 1.76
N ARG A 60 -10.04 -10.23 0.54
CA ARG A 60 -10.97 -11.32 0.25
C ARG A 60 -10.67 -11.96 -1.11
N VAL A 61 -11.24 -13.08 -1.38
CA VAL A 61 -11.25 -13.71 -2.70
C VAL A 61 -12.37 -13.11 -3.55
N ALA A 62 -12.16 -13.00 -4.85
CA ALA A 62 -13.22 -12.61 -5.78
C ALA A 62 -14.36 -13.62 -5.76
N GLU A 63 -15.60 -13.15 -5.80
CA GLU A 63 -16.77 -14.00 -5.96
C GLU A 63 -16.86 -14.54 -7.40
N GLU A 64 -17.53 -15.67 -7.58
CA GLU A 64 -17.76 -16.21 -8.91
C GLU A 64 -18.61 -15.24 -9.74
N GLY A 65 -18.10 -14.86 -10.91
CA GLY A 65 -18.75 -13.90 -11.81
C GLY A 65 -18.63 -12.44 -11.39
N GLU A 66 -17.86 -12.13 -10.33
CA GLU A 66 -17.61 -10.76 -9.93
C GLU A 66 -16.92 -9.97 -11.05
N SER A 67 -17.41 -8.76 -11.30
CA SER A 67 -16.78 -7.84 -12.24
C SER A 67 -15.47 -7.32 -11.67
N LEU A 68 -14.38 -7.56 -12.38
CA LEU A 68 -13.04 -7.07 -12.02
C LEU A 68 -12.75 -5.70 -12.64
N VAL A 69 -13.79 -4.91 -12.85
CA VAL A 69 -13.65 -3.53 -13.34
C VAL A 69 -13.33 -2.60 -12.19
N HIS A 70 -12.36 -1.73 -12.40
CA HIS A 70 -12.00 -0.70 -11.43
C HIS A 70 -13.10 0.34 -11.29
N ASP A 71 -13.71 0.37 -10.13
CA ASP A 71 -14.68 1.38 -9.73
C ASP A 71 -14.11 2.42 -8.72
N GLY A 72 -12.83 2.30 -8.42
CA GLY A 72 -12.17 3.16 -7.43
C GLY A 72 -12.19 2.63 -6.01
N THR A 73 -12.86 1.52 -5.74
CA THR A 73 -13.03 0.98 -4.40
C THR A 73 -12.14 -0.23 -4.10
N ASN A 74 -11.85 -1.04 -5.12
CA ASN A 74 -11.12 -2.29 -4.98
C ASN A 74 -9.75 -2.26 -5.65
N ASN A 75 -8.77 -2.91 -5.02
CA ASN A 75 -7.48 -3.25 -5.61
C ASN A 75 -7.52 -4.74 -5.97
N PHE A 76 -7.28 -5.09 -7.22
CA PHE A 76 -7.28 -6.48 -7.65
C PHE A 76 -5.87 -7.04 -7.68
N LEU A 77 -5.69 -8.22 -7.08
CA LEU A 77 -4.42 -8.91 -6.97
C LEU A 77 -4.56 -10.30 -7.56
N GLU A 78 -3.92 -10.54 -8.73
CA GLU A 78 -3.88 -11.85 -9.32
C GLU A 78 -2.81 -12.73 -8.67
N VAL A 79 -3.23 -13.87 -8.12
CA VAL A 79 -2.36 -14.86 -7.48
C VAL A 79 -2.25 -16.09 -8.38
N THR A 80 -1.03 -16.41 -8.82
CA THR A 80 -0.78 -17.52 -9.74
C THR A 80 0.28 -18.48 -9.19
N ASN A 81 0.38 -19.66 -9.81
CA ASN A 81 1.44 -20.64 -9.50
C ASN A 81 2.86 -20.17 -9.84
N TYR A 82 2.98 -19.12 -10.63
CA TYR A 82 4.27 -18.56 -11.01
C TYR A 82 4.69 -17.51 -10.01
N VAL A 83 5.81 -17.73 -9.39
CA VAL A 83 6.46 -16.96 -8.33
C VAL A 83 6.66 -15.46 -8.67
N SER A 84 6.18 -14.95 -9.79
CA SER A 84 6.76 -13.73 -10.32
C SER A 84 5.82 -12.60 -10.75
N LYS A 85 4.50 -12.72 -10.63
CA LYS A 85 3.64 -11.63 -11.14
C LYS A 85 2.40 -11.45 -10.30
N ILE A 86 2.52 -10.64 -9.28
CA ILE A 86 1.36 -9.97 -8.69
C ILE A 86 1.10 -8.74 -9.56
N LYS A 87 -0.05 -8.69 -10.20
CA LYS A 87 -0.52 -7.49 -10.90
C LYS A 87 -1.45 -6.74 -9.96
N PHE A 88 -1.02 -5.58 -9.54
CA PHE A 88 -1.93 -4.62 -8.89
C PHE A 88 -2.60 -3.80 -9.98
N THR A 89 -3.90 -3.82 -10.02
CA THR A 89 -4.65 -2.90 -10.86
C THR A 89 -5.24 -1.83 -9.95
N THR A 90 -4.74 -0.62 -10.02
CA THR A 90 -5.31 0.54 -9.35
C THR A 90 -6.19 1.33 -10.31
N ASN A 91 -6.97 2.28 -9.81
CA ASN A 91 -7.81 3.19 -10.62
C ASN A 91 -7.09 3.92 -11.75
N GLN A 92 -5.79 3.81 -11.85
CA GLN A 92 -4.96 4.60 -12.77
C GLN A 92 -4.08 3.75 -13.68
N GLY A 93 -4.28 2.47 -13.70
CA GLY A 93 -3.53 1.57 -14.55
C GLY A 93 -2.90 0.40 -13.79
N GLU A 94 -2.26 -0.46 -14.55
CA GLU A 94 -1.60 -1.65 -14.03
C GLU A 94 -0.33 -1.25 -13.29
N ILE A 95 -0.30 -1.40 -11.97
CA ILE A 95 0.94 -1.41 -11.20
C ILE A 95 1.49 -2.83 -11.30
N ARG A 96 2.57 -2.99 -12.04
CA ARG A 96 3.30 -4.26 -12.08
C ARG A 96 4.18 -4.36 -10.86
N GLY A 97 3.66 -4.91 -9.79
CA GLY A 97 4.45 -5.41 -8.69
C GLY A 97 5.01 -6.79 -9.05
N VAL A 98 6.25 -7.06 -8.73
CA VAL A 98 6.79 -8.41 -8.70
C VAL A 98 6.64 -8.88 -7.26
N GLY A 99 5.49 -9.42 -6.92
CA GLY A 99 5.27 -10.03 -5.62
C GLY A 99 5.53 -11.53 -5.69
N TRP A 100 6.11 -12.05 -4.65
CA TRP A 100 6.34 -13.48 -4.50
C TRP A 100 5.07 -14.10 -3.91
N ALA A 101 4.27 -14.78 -4.73
CA ALA A 101 3.36 -15.77 -4.21
C ALA A 101 4.21 -16.98 -3.76
N SER A 102 4.86 -16.86 -2.61
CA SER A 102 5.58 -17.95 -2.01
C SER A 102 4.60 -19.02 -1.57
N LYS A 103 4.90 -20.28 -1.86
CA LYS A 103 4.16 -21.43 -1.33
C LYS A 103 4.28 -21.55 0.21
N SER A 104 5.23 -20.86 0.82
CA SER A 104 5.43 -20.77 2.25
C SER A 104 4.93 -19.42 2.75
N PHE A 105 3.80 -19.45 3.42
CA PHE A 105 3.16 -18.28 4.03
C PHE A 105 3.96 -17.66 5.18
N ASP A 106 5.07 -18.32 5.60
CA ASP A 106 5.67 -18.09 6.90
C ASP A 106 6.95 -17.25 6.89
N GLU A 107 7.54 -16.94 5.73
CA GLU A 107 8.95 -16.50 5.74
C GLU A 107 9.21 -15.05 5.31
N THR A 108 8.28 -14.33 4.70
CA THR A 108 8.54 -12.93 4.28
C THR A 108 7.31 -12.06 4.41
N ASN A 109 7.50 -10.76 4.53
CA ASN A 109 6.45 -9.73 4.56
C ASN A 109 6.13 -9.14 3.17
N PRO A 110 6.07 -9.92 2.07
CA PRO A 110 5.92 -9.34 0.74
C PRO A 110 4.63 -8.53 0.64
N MET A 111 3.55 -8.99 1.29
CA MET A 111 2.28 -8.30 1.21
C MET A 111 2.28 -6.94 1.91
N SER A 112 3.02 -6.80 3.01
CA SER A 112 3.20 -5.51 3.66
C SER A 112 4.02 -4.54 2.81
N HIS A 113 5.02 -5.01 2.07
CA HIS A 113 5.76 -4.23 1.10
C HIS A 113 4.84 -3.78 -0.05
N GLU A 114 4.14 -4.73 -0.66
CA GLU A 114 3.22 -4.46 -1.77
C GLU A 114 2.05 -3.54 -1.36
N PHE A 115 1.61 -3.66 -0.12
CA PHE A 115 0.63 -2.73 0.44
C PHE A 115 1.16 -1.28 0.49
N GLY A 116 2.45 -1.10 0.72
CA GLY A 116 3.11 0.20 0.58
C GLY A 116 2.93 0.79 -0.81
N HIS A 117 2.99 -0.03 -1.87
CA HIS A 117 2.70 0.43 -3.24
C HIS A 117 1.23 0.79 -3.44
N ILE A 118 0.30 0.04 -2.84
CA ILE A 118 -1.13 0.40 -2.84
C ILE A 118 -1.33 1.77 -2.17
N LEU A 119 -0.56 2.10 -1.15
CA LEU A 119 -0.55 3.42 -0.51
C LEU A 119 0.20 4.50 -1.31
N GLY A 120 0.75 4.17 -2.47
CA GLY A 120 1.46 5.11 -3.36
C GLY A 120 2.96 5.26 -3.10
N LEU A 121 3.54 4.45 -2.22
CA LEU A 121 4.98 4.47 -1.97
C LEU A 121 5.74 3.81 -3.12
N LYS A 122 6.96 4.28 -3.35
CA LYS A 122 7.89 3.69 -4.33
C LYS A 122 8.96 2.90 -3.60
N ASP A 123 9.54 1.93 -4.31
CA ASP A 123 10.75 1.24 -3.85
C ASP A 123 11.83 2.22 -3.44
N LYS A 124 12.47 1.92 -2.34
CA LYS A 124 13.60 2.66 -1.79
C LYS A 124 14.92 1.87 -1.90
N TYR A 125 15.00 1.07 -2.96
CA TYR A 125 16.22 0.39 -3.41
C TYR A 125 16.40 0.58 -4.92
N LYS A 126 17.61 0.30 -5.40
CA LYS A 126 17.95 0.32 -6.83
C LYS A 126 18.40 -1.08 -7.25
N LYS A 127 17.88 -1.53 -8.36
CA LYS A 127 18.35 -2.74 -9.03
C LYS A 127 19.59 -2.40 -9.87
N ILE A 128 20.67 -3.08 -9.63
CA ILE A 128 21.91 -2.95 -10.39
C ILE A 128 22.27 -4.25 -11.08
N LYS A 129 22.82 -4.18 -12.29
CA LYS A 129 23.31 -5.33 -13.03
C LYS A 129 24.78 -5.54 -12.69
N MET A 130 25.13 -6.70 -12.17
CA MET A 130 26.49 -7.10 -11.86
C MET A 130 27.24 -7.55 -13.12
N GLU A 131 28.57 -7.56 -13.08
CA GLU A 131 29.42 -8.02 -14.21
C GLU A 131 29.13 -9.48 -14.63
N ASN A 132 28.73 -10.33 -13.69
CA ASN A 132 28.34 -11.72 -13.94
C ASN A 132 26.93 -11.87 -14.57
N GLY A 133 26.28 -10.74 -14.95
CA GLY A 133 24.96 -10.70 -15.54
C GLY A 133 23.79 -10.85 -14.55
N LYS A 134 24.07 -11.14 -13.27
CA LYS A 134 23.05 -11.17 -12.21
C LYS A 134 22.67 -9.76 -11.79
N TYR A 135 21.56 -9.68 -11.08
CA TYR A 135 21.10 -8.40 -10.49
C TYR A 135 21.36 -8.44 -8.98
N ASP A 136 21.73 -7.28 -8.47
CA ASP A 136 21.80 -6.99 -7.05
C ASP A 136 20.89 -5.81 -6.72
N TYR A 137 20.54 -5.62 -5.45
CA TYR A 137 19.64 -4.59 -4.98
C TYR A 137 20.32 -3.78 -3.88
N ILE A 138 20.42 -2.48 -4.10
CA ILE A 138 21.05 -1.56 -3.15
C ILE A 138 19.98 -0.68 -2.54
N THR A 139 19.78 -0.84 -1.24
CA THR A 139 18.88 0.01 -0.45
C THR A 139 19.36 1.46 -0.47
N LEU A 140 18.45 2.41 -0.66
CA LEU A 140 18.78 3.82 -0.62
C LEU A 140 19.16 4.24 0.82
N LYS A 141 20.08 5.19 0.92
CA LYS A 141 20.55 5.73 2.22
C LYS A 141 19.37 6.20 3.06
N GLY A 142 19.32 5.75 4.31
CA GLY A 142 18.27 6.08 5.27
C GLY A 142 17.03 5.18 5.18
N TRP A 143 17.02 4.17 4.28
CA TRP A 143 15.91 3.23 4.13
C TRP A 143 16.27 1.78 4.49
N GLN A 144 17.44 1.59 5.09
CA GLN A 144 17.87 0.29 5.61
C GLN A 144 16.86 -0.21 6.65
N ASN A 145 16.55 -1.50 6.59
CA ASN A 145 15.56 -2.17 7.44
C ASN A 145 14.11 -1.63 7.31
N ASN A 146 13.85 -0.71 6.38
CA ASN A 146 12.48 -0.24 6.11
C ASN A 146 11.77 -1.16 5.12
N ILE A 147 10.46 -1.35 5.28
CA ILE A 147 9.65 -2.24 4.42
C ILE A 147 9.77 -1.89 2.92
N MET A 148 9.92 -0.62 2.56
CA MET A 148 10.10 -0.19 1.17
C MET A 148 11.57 -0.19 0.72
N GLY A 149 12.51 -0.32 1.65
CA GLY A 149 13.95 -0.32 1.37
C GLY A 149 14.54 -1.71 1.23
N GLU A 150 13.90 -2.72 1.80
CA GLU A 150 14.38 -4.09 1.76
C GLU A 150 13.69 -4.88 0.64
N TYR A 151 14.48 -5.28 -0.35
CA TYR A 151 14.00 -6.07 -1.49
C TYR A 151 13.35 -7.40 -1.08
N SER A 152 13.84 -8.01 0.02
CA SER A 152 13.27 -9.25 0.56
C SER A 152 11.89 -9.08 1.20
N GLY A 153 11.46 -7.85 1.47
CA GLY A 153 10.24 -7.56 2.22
C GLY A 153 10.36 -7.80 3.73
N GLU A 154 11.57 -8.04 4.24
CA GLU A 154 11.83 -8.28 5.69
C GLU A 154 11.92 -6.99 6.50
N GLY A 155 11.86 -5.85 5.85
CA GLY A 155 11.91 -4.53 6.49
C GLY A 155 10.70 -4.25 7.38
N LYS A 156 10.80 -3.18 8.16
CA LYS A 156 9.76 -2.73 9.09
C LYS A 156 9.02 -1.52 8.51
N VAL A 157 7.73 -1.45 8.77
CA VAL A 157 6.98 -0.21 8.56
C VAL A 157 7.38 0.79 9.64
N GLU A 158 7.66 2.02 9.22
CA GLU A 158 8.10 3.11 10.09
C GLU A 158 7.29 4.37 9.81
N TYR A 159 7.27 5.31 10.76
CA TYR A 159 6.55 6.59 10.60
C TYR A 159 6.94 7.35 9.33
N LYS A 160 8.21 7.28 8.92
CA LYS A 160 8.66 7.90 7.67
C LYS A 160 7.92 7.40 6.42
N ASN A 161 7.32 6.21 6.46
CA ASN A 161 6.47 5.76 5.36
C ASN A 161 5.20 6.64 5.27
N LEU A 162 4.65 7.04 6.42
CA LEU A 162 3.48 7.93 6.48
C LEU A 162 3.84 9.37 6.09
N ASP A 163 5.09 9.81 6.31
CA ASP A 163 5.56 11.15 5.91
C ASP A 163 5.48 11.38 4.39
N TYR A 164 5.47 10.32 3.59
CA TYR A 164 5.29 10.39 2.14
C TYR A 164 3.82 10.38 1.71
N ILE A 165 2.91 10.03 2.62
CA ILE A 165 1.50 9.79 2.32
C ILE A 165 0.64 10.91 2.91
N LEU A 166 0.74 11.11 4.23
CA LEU A 166 -0.23 11.88 5.00
C LEU A 166 -0.10 13.41 4.90
N PRO A 167 1.11 14.03 4.81
CA PRO A 167 1.23 15.48 4.79
C PRO A 167 0.38 16.16 3.71
N ASN A 168 0.42 15.63 2.50
CA ASN A 168 -0.37 16.18 1.38
C ASN A 168 -1.87 16.02 1.63
N VAL A 169 -2.29 14.87 2.16
CA VAL A 169 -3.70 14.59 2.45
C VAL A 169 -4.21 15.54 3.53
N ILE A 170 -3.48 15.69 4.63
CA ILE A 170 -3.85 16.58 5.74
C ILE A 170 -3.84 18.04 5.28
N HIS A 171 -2.85 18.45 4.51
CA HIS A 171 -2.78 19.81 3.97
C HIS A 171 -4.02 20.14 3.13
N HIS A 172 -4.38 19.27 2.23
CA HIS A 172 -5.57 19.45 1.40
C HIS A 172 -6.86 19.45 2.22
N PHE A 173 -6.99 18.52 3.17
CA PHE A 173 -8.13 18.49 4.08
C PHE A 173 -8.30 19.83 4.81
N ASN A 174 -7.23 20.34 5.42
CA ASN A 174 -7.27 21.62 6.15
C ASN A 174 -7.59 22.82 5.26
N LEU A 175 -7.23 22.79 3.97
CA LEU A 175 -7.62 23.82 3.01
C LEU A 175 -9.13 23.82 2.75
N PHE A 176 -9.76 22.65 2.71
CA PHE A 176 -11.19 22.52 2.46
C PHE A 176 -12.04 22.77 3.71
N GLU A 177 -11.57 22.40 4.90
CA GLU A 177 -12.29 22.75 6.15
C GLU A 177 -12.40 24.26 6.38
N ASN A 178 -11.42 25.02 5.89
CA ASN A 178 -11.45 26.48 5.98
C ASN A 178 -12.36 27.15 4.92
N LEU A 179 -12.88 26.37 3.98
CA LEU A 179 -13.91 26.81 3.01
C LEU A 179 -15.27 26.38 3.55
N THR A 180 -15.85 27.17 4.40
CA THR A 180 -16.94 26.94 5.35
C THR A 180 -18.28 26.41 4.84
N ASP A 181 -18.43 25.98 3.58
CA ASP A 181 -19.71 25.58 3.00
C ASP A 181 -19.69 24.28 2.17
N ILE A 182 -18.64 23.48 2.24
CA ILE A 182 -18.57 22.22 1.51
C ILE A 182 -18.66 21.05 2.50
N ALA A 183 -19.53 20.08 2.18
CA ALA A 183 -19.87 18.92 3.00
C ALA A 183 -18.70 18.32 3.80
N PRO A 184 -18.94 17.79 5.03
CA PRO A 184 -17.93 17.36 6.00
C PRO A 184 -17.12 16.11 5.57
N TRP A 185 -17.15 15.71 4.32
CA TRP A 185 -16.55 14.51 3.78
C TRP A 185 -15.67 14.83 2.58
N THR A 186 -14.37 15.04 2.79
CA THR A 186 -13.40 15.09 1.69
C THR A 186 -12.82 13.70 1.52
N GLU A 187 -13.29 12.97 0.52
CA GLU A 187 -12.73 11.68 0.12
C GLU A 187 -11.52 11.92 -0.80
N TYR A 188 -10.35 11.55 -0.33
CA TYR A 188 -9.15 11.52 -1.15
C TYR A 188 -8.95 10.13 -1.75
N TYR A 189 -9.08 10.04 -3.06
CA TYR A 189 -8.60 8.88 -3.79
C TYR A 189 -7.12 9.09 -4.08
N PHE A 190 -6.28 8.11 -3.78
CA PHE A 190 -4.90 8.12 -4.24
C PHE A 190 -4.89 8.08 -5.76
N ILE A 191 -4.75 9.24 -6.35
CA ILE A 191 -4.38 9.37 -7.74
C ILE A 191 -2.87 9.21 -7.76
N ASN A 192 -2.38 8.10 -8.33
CA ASN A 192 -0.94 7.84 -8.46
C ASN A 192 -0.20 9.08 -8.89
N GLY A 193 0.68 9.54 -8.02
CA GLY A 193 1.46 10.76 -8.21
C GLY A 193 2.37 10.70 -9.43
N ASN A 194 1.82 11.04 -10.58
CA ASN A 194 2.58 11.61 -11.67
C ASN A 194 2.67 13.13 -11.45
N ASN A 195 3.20 13.56 -10.32
CA ASN A 195 3.84 14.86 -10.26
C ASN A 195 5.13 14.74 -11.08
N ARG A 196 4.98 14.95 -12.39
CA ARG A 196 6.10 15.37 -13.22
C ARG A 196 6.45 16.78 -12.73
N GLU A 197 7.47 16.86 -11.90
CA GLU A 197 8.23 18.10 -11.78
C GLU A 197 8.71 18.46 -13.20
N LYS A 198 8.25 19.61 -13.66
CA LYS A 198 8.84 20.29 -14.80
C LYS A 198 10.08 21.05 -14.35
#